data_0a98c95046001eccba0997f4b58be01d
#
_entry.id   0a98c95046001eccba0997f4b58be01d
#
_cell.length_a   1.000
_cell.length_b   1.000
_cell.length_c   1.000
_cell.angle_alpha   90.00
_cell.angle_beta   90.00
_cell.angle_gamma   90.00
#
_symmetry.space_group_name_H-M   'P 1'
#
loop_
_entity.id
_entity.type
_entity.pdbx_description
1 polymer ?
#
loop_
_entity_poly.entity_id
_entity_poly.type
_entity_poly.pdbx_seq_one_letter_code
_entity_poly.pdbx_strand_id
1 'polypeptide(L)'
;MINCYDNFIEERVATMIEQKIFFEKWKFNHLSLRGGMNKHWHILCGESEIELEYIKPIWQMINSKYPELKLERSYLNAHTHGIEPHIHKDDGDITFIYYPRMDWKTEWGGGTALFNDDVELTHHFAYKGNRLIMFPASILHQAQSVSRECYELRTCVVFKTARI
;
A
#
# COMPACT_ATOMS: atom_id res chain seq x y z
N MET A 1 -12.85 10.16 6.21
CA MET A 1 -12.15 11.04 5.22
C MET A 1 -11.34 10.14 4.30
N ILE A 2 -11.45 10.32 2.97
CA ILE A 2 -10.70 9.58 1.95
C ILE A 2 -9.90 10.63 1.16
N ASN A 3 -8.58 10.44 1.04
CA ASN A 3 -7.71 11.39 0.36
C ASN A 3 -6.74 10.67 -0.59
N CYS A 4 -6.30 11.38 -1.62
CA CYS A 4 -5.29 10.94 -2.57
C CYS A 4 -4.30 12.08 -2.83
N TYR A 5 -3.01 11.80 -2.72
CA TYR A 5 -1.92 12.75 -2.90
C TYR A 5 -0.97 12.24 -3.97
N ASP A 6 -0.84 12.97 -5.07
CA ASP A 6 0.19 12.74 -6.09
C ASP A 6 1.46 13.50 -5.73
N ASN A 7 2.62 12.97 -6.16
CA ASN A 7 3.94 13.54 -5.88
C ASN A 7 4.13 13.78 -4.37
N PHE A 8 3.80 12.76 -3.58
CA PHE A 8 3.64 12.89 -2.12
C PHE A 8 4.94 13.24 -1.40
N ILE A 9 6.07 12.73 -1.88
CA ILE A 9 7.41 13.06 -1.38
C ILE A 9 8.27 13.59 -2.54
N GLU A 10 9.45 14.14 -2.24
CA GLU A 10 10.39 14.59 -3.25
C GLU A 10 10.73 13.45 -4.22
N GLU A 11 10.75 13.73 -5.53
CA GLU A 11 10.94 12.73 -6.59
C GLU A 11 12.25 11.94 -6.45
N ARG A 12 13.34 12.63 -6.08
CA ARG A 12 14.64 11.98 -5.84
C ARG A 12 14.57 10.95 -4.70
N VAL A 13 13.83 11.28 -3.63
CA VAL A 13 13.62 10.37 -2.49
C VAL A 13 12.72 9.21 -2.91
N ALA A 14 11.66 9.47 -3.68
CA ALA A 14 10.78 8.44 -4.22
C ALA A 14 11.54 7.43 -5.09
N THR A 15 12.40 7.91 -5.99
CA THR A 15 13.24 7.07 -6.85
C THR A 15 14.22 6.22 -6.02
N MET A 16 14.84 6.80 -4.99
CA MET A 16 15.71 6.04 -4.09
C MET A 16 14.95 4.93 -3.35
N ILE A 17 13.73 5.21 -2.87
CA ILE A 17 12.88 4.22 -2.21
C ILE A 17 12.51 3.09 -3.17
N GLU A 18 12.09 3.42 -4.40
CA GLU A 18 11.79 2.42 -5.43
C GLU A 18 12.97 1.47 -5.66
N GLN A 19 14.17 2.02 -5.84
CA GLN A 19 15.40 1.22 -6.03
C GLN A 19 15.68 0.30 -4.85
N LYS A 20 15.51 0.77 -3.60
CA LYS A 20 15.70 -0.06 -2.41
C LYS A 20 14.69 -1.20 -2.34
N ILE A 21 13.41 -0.92 -2.60
CA ILE A 21 12.34 -1.92 -2.62
C ILE A 21 12.60 -2.99 -3.70
N PHE A 22 13.15 -2.60 -4.84
CA PHE A 22 13.47 -3.53 -5.92
C PHE A 22 14.46 -4.63 -5.50
N PHE A 23 15.42 -4.31 -4.63
CA PHE A 23 16.44 -5.25 -4.15
C PHE A 23 16.07 -5.97 -2.85
N GLU A 24 14.85 -5.80 -2.35
CA GLU A 24 14.42 -6.45 -1.11
C GLU A 24 14.25 -7.97 -1.25
N LYS A 25 14.41 -8.65 -0.12
CA LYS A 25 14.22 -10.10 -0.01
C LYS A 25 12.78 -10.41 0.34
N TRP A 26 11.95 -10.49 -0.68
CA TRP A 26 10.52 -10.77 -0.53
C TRP A 26 10.24 -12.17 0.01
N LYS A 27 9.31 -12.27 0.97
CA LYS A 27 8.79 -13.54 1.48
C LYS A 27 7.40 -13.80 0.89
N PHE A 28 7.23 -14.95 0.24
CA PHE A 28 5.91 -15.40 -0.22
C PHE A 28 5.19 -16.14 0.91
N ASN A 29 3.87 -16.13 0.91
CA ASN A 29 2.98 -16.86 1.81
C ASN A 29 2.19 -15.99 2.80
N HIS A 30 2.16 -14.66 2.62
CA HIS A 30 1.31 -13.79 3.42
C HIS A 30 -0.14 -13.80 2.92
N LEU A 31 -1.09 -13.62 3.85
CA LEU A 31 -2.53 -13.54 3.60
C LEU A 31 -3.10 -12.27 4.21
N SER A 32 -3.79 -11.45 3.43
CA SER A 32 -4.52 -10.29 3.95
C SER A 32 -5.79 -10.66 4.73
N LEU A 33 -6.32 -11.86 4.48
CA LEU A 33 -7.49 -12.39 5.17
C LEU A 33 -7.16 -13.76 5.78
N ARG A 34 -7.37 -13.91 7.09
CA ARG A 34 -7.17 -15.18 7.79
C ARG A 34 -8.07 -16.28 7.19
N GLY A 35 -7.45 -17.39 6.77
CA GLY A 35 -8.16 -18.48 6.09
C GLY A 35 -8.39 -18.26 4.60
N GLY A 36 -7.94 -17.13 4.03
CA GLY A 36 -7.94 -16.91 2.59
C GLY A 36 -6.93 -17.80 1.87
N MET A 37 -7.09 -17.92 0.54
CA MET A 37 -6.21 -18.76 -0.28
C MET A 37 -5.20 -17.94 -1.11
N ASN A 38 -5.43 -16.63 -1.29
CA ASN A 38 -4.66 -15.78 -2.19
C ASN A 38 -3.44 -15.21 -1.48
N LYS A 39 -2.35 -15.95 -1.57
CA LYS A 39 -1.07 -15.60 -0.97
C LYS A 39 -0.32 -14.59 -1.84
N HIS A 40 0.43 -13.72 -1.19
CA HIS A 40 1.24 -12.71 -1.85
C HIS A 40 2.60 -12.53 -1.16
N TRP A 41 3.50 -11.74 -1.75
CA TRP A 41 4.78 -11.38 -1.15
C TRP A 41 4.59 -10.27 -0.12
N HIS A 42 5.37 -10.37 0.95
CA HIS A 42 5.27 -9.47 2.09
C HIS A 42 6.63 -9.26 2.74
N ILE A 43 6.84 -8.07 3.31
CA ILE A 43 7.96 -7.73 4.17
C ILE A 43 7.42 -6.86 5.30
N LEU A 44 7.58 -7.29 6.56
CA LEU A 44 7.28 -6.45 7.71
C LEU A 44 8.34 -5.35 7.80
N CYS A 45 7.92 -4.11 7.92
CA CYS A 45 8.81 -2.94 8.00
C CYS A 45 8.90 -2.35 9.41
N GLY A 46 8.13 -2.89 10.35
CA GLY A 46 8.15 -2.55 11.76
C GLY A 46 6.76 -2.42 12.38
N GLU A 47 6.72 -2.61 13.71
CA GLU A 47 5.56 -2.40 14.58
C GLU A 47 5.85 -1.21 15.50
N SER A 48 4.96 -0.22 15.55
CA SER A 48 5.11 1.04 16.28
C SER A 48 6.30 1.93 15.86
N GLU A 49 7.34 1.35 15.28
CA GLU A 49 8.50 2.04 14.72
C GLU A 49 8.83 1.47 13.33
N ILE A 50 9.49 2.28 12.49
CA ILE A 50 9.92 1.83 11.17
C ILE A 50 11.37 1.32 11.26
N GLU A 51 11.56 0.04 11.00
CA GLU A 51 12.86 -0.62 10.97
C GLU A 51 13.58 -0.46 9.62
N LEU A 52 12.82 -0.38 8.51
CA LEU A 52 13.39 -0.11 7.19
C LEU A 52 13.60 1.40 6.98
N GLU A 53 14.81 1.86 7.24
CA GLU A 53 15.19 3.28 7.22
C GLU A 53 14.75 4.02 5.94
N TYR A 54 14.81 3.37 4.79
CA TYR A 54 14.52 4.02 3.51
C TYR A 54 13.04 4.36 3.30
N ILE A 55 12.10 3.78 4.06
CA ILE A 55 10.67 4.18 3.99
C ILE A 55 10.30 5.25 5.03
N LYS A 56 11.20 5.58 5.97
CA LYS A 56 10.96 6.63 6.98
C LYS A 56 10.54 7.98 6.39
N PRO A 57 11.09 8.45 5.26
CA PRO A 57 10.66 9.73 4.68
C PRO A 57 9.16 9.78 4.35
N ILE A 58 8.54 8.65 3.93
CA ILE A 58 7.10 8.58 3.67
C ILE A 58 6.33 8.78 4.97
N TRP A 59 6.73 8.05 6.03
CA TRP A 59 6.08 8.18 7.34
C TRP A 59 6.25 9.57 7.96
N GLN A 60 7.43 10.17 7.85
CA GLN A 60 7.69 11.53 8.34
C GLN A 60 6.74 12.54 7.67
N MET A 61 6.51 12.42 6.36
CA MET A 61 5.56 13.26 5.65
C MET A 61 4.11 12.98 6.07
N ILE A 62 3.72 11.72 6.28
CA ILE A 62 2.40 11.36 6.82
C ILE A 62 2.21 11.98 8.21
N ASN A 63 3.15 11.76 9.12
CA ASN A 63 3.08 12.24 10.50
C ASN A 63 3.07 13.76 10.59
N SER A 64 3.77 14.45 9.70
CA SER A 64 3.74 15.92 9.64
C SER A 64 2.37 16.47 9.22
N LYS A 65 1.61 15.73 8.39
CA LYS A 65 0.26 16.10 7.96
C LYS A 65 -0.83 15.67 8.94
N TYR A 66 -0.59 14.60 9.69
CA TYR A 66 -1.53 13.93 10.58
C TYR A 66 -0.85 13.62 11.93
N PRO A 67 -0.44 14.66 12.68
CA PRO A 67 0.31 14.48 13.95
C PRO A 67 -0.53 13.80 15.05
N GLU A 68 -1.86 13.74 14.88
CA GLU A 68 -2.78 13.04 15.78
C GLU A 68 -2.80 11.51 15.57
N LEU A 69 -2.02 11.00 14.60
CA LEU A 69 -1.94 9.57 14.33
C LEU A 69 -0.59 9.01 14.77
N LYS A 70 -0.63 7.87 15.44
CA LYS A 70 0.56 7.05 15.73
C LYS A 70 0.65 5.87 14.79
N LEU A 71 1.86 5.47 14.45
CA LEU A 71 2.12 4.25 13.68
C LEU A 71 1.83 3.03 14.57
N GLU A 72 1.06 2.09 14.04
CA GLU A 72 0.89 0.77 14.64
C GLU A 72 1.72 -0.29 13.92
N ARG A 73 1.73 -0.25 12.59
CA ARG A 73 2.47 -1.22 11.78
C ARG A 73 2.73 -0.67 10.38
N SER A 74 3.90 -1.00 9.84
CA SER A 74 4.23 -0.76 8.43
C SER A 74 4.74 -2.02 7.76
N TYR A 75 4.40 -2.20 6.48
CA TYR A 75 4.83 -3.35 5.69
C TYR A 75 4.81 -3.06 4.19
N LEU A 76 5.54 -3.87 3.45
CA LEU A 76 5.50 -3.92 2.00
C LEU A 76 4.65 -5.12 1.57
N ASN A 77 3.76 -4.91 0.63
CA ASN A 77 3.06 -5.97 -0.09
C ASN A 77 3.43 -5.94 -1.56
N ALA A 78 3.48 -7.12 -2.18
CA ALA A 78 3.71 -7.22 -3.61
C ALA A 78 2.86 -8.32 -4.25
N HIS A 79 2.41 -8.03 -5.49
CA HIS A 79 1.60 -8.91 -6.30
C HIS A 79 2.17 -9.02 -7.71
N THR A 80 2.04 -10.20 -8.30
CA THR A 80 2.24 -10.42 -9.74
C THR A 80 0.92 -10.78 -10.39
N HIS A 81 0.89 -10.88 -11.71
CA HIS A 81 -0.24 -11.47 -12.43
C HIS A 81 -0.63 -12.83 -11.83
N GLY A 82 -1.93 -13.07 -11.74
CA GLY A 82 -2.50 -14.29 -11.16
C GLY A 82 -2.71 -14.27 -9.65
N ILE A 83 -2.26 -13.22 -8.95
CA ILE A 83 -2.61 -12.99 -7.56
C ILE A 83 -3.86 -12.10 -7.50
N GLU A 84 -4.94 -12.65 -6.92
CA GLU A 84 -6.21 -11.94 -6.73
C GLU A 84 -6.41 -11.66 -5.24
N PRO A 85 -6.10 -10.44 -4.77
CA PRO A 85 -6.28 -10.10 -3.36
C PRO A 85 -7.74 -10.17 -2.93
N HIS A 86 -7.99 -10.50 -1.67
CA HIS A 86 -9.32 -10.49 -1.10
C HIS A 86 -9.80 -9.09 -0.73
N ILE A 87 -11.12 -8.89 -0.80
CA ILE A 87 -11.78 -7.73 -0.17
C ILE A 87 -11.72 -7.94 1.34
N HIS A 88 -11.26 -6.94 2.08
CA HIS A 88 -11.11 -6.99 3.53
C HIS A 88 -11.19 -5.60 4.16
N LYS A 89 -11.32 -5.57 5.48
CA LYS A 89 -11.13 -4.39 6.32
C LYS A 89 -9.78 -4.51 7.03
N ASP A 90 -9.19 -3.40 7.36
CA ASP A 90 -7.96 -3.35 8.15
C ASP A 90 -8.26 -3.17 9.64
N ASP A 91 -7.27 -3.47 10.47
CA ASP A 91 -7.18 -3.05 11.86
C ASP A 91 -6.65 -1.60 11.95
N GLY A 92 -6.83 -0.96 13.13
CA GLY A 92 -6.48 0.44 13.35
C GLY A 92 -7.60 1.41 12.93
N ASP A 93 -7.26 2.70 12.83
CA ASP A 93 -8.20 3.76 12.50
C ASP A 93 -8.09 4.22 11.04
N ILE A 94 -6.85 4.42 10.56
CA ILE A 94 -6.57 4.91 9.21
C ILE A 94 -5.50 4.03 8.55
N THR A 95 -5.76 3.66 7.30
CA THR A 95 -4.80 2.99 6.41
C THR A 95 -4.25 3.99 5.40
N PHE A 96 -2.93 4.00 5.25
CA PHE A 96 -2.22 4.68 4.18
C PHE A 96 -1.57 3.65 3.26
N ILE A 97 -1.69 3.85 1.94
CA ILE A 97 -1.02 3.03 0.93
C ILE A 97 -0.22 3.96 0.01
N TYR A 98 1.08 3.74 -0.04
CA TYR A 98 1.99 4.46 -0.93
C TYR A 98 2.42 3.54 -2.08
N TYR A 99 2.42 4.07 -3.31
CA TYR A 99 2.83 3.36 -4.51
C TYR A 99 4.24 3.80 -4.93
N PRO A 100 5.26 2.94 -4.77
CA PRO A 100 6.66 3.33 -4.97
C PRO A 100 7.14 3.25 -6.43
N ARG A 101 6.49 2.47 -7.33
CA ARG A 101 6.96 2.27 -8.71
C ARG A 101 6.67 3.48 -9.57
N MET A 102 7.73 4.23 -9.95
CA MET A 102 7.64 5.51 -10.65
C MET A 102 7.20 5.37 -12.11
N ASP A 103 7.62 4.30 -12.77
CA ASP A 103 7.39 4.00 -14.19
C ASP A 103 6.19 3.06 -14.42
N TRP A 104 5.28 2.94 -13.45
CA TRP A 104 4.11 2.08 -13.57
C TRP A 104 3.18 2.51 -14.70
N LYS A 105 2.86 1.59 -15.60
CA LYS A 105 1.97 1.86 -16.73
C LYS A 105 0.51 1.69 -16.33
N THR A 106 -0.34 2.59 -16.80
CA THR A 106 -1.79 2.59 -16.47
C THR A 106 -2.47 1.28 -16.87
N GLU A 107 -2.13 0.72 -18.01
CA GLU A 107 -2.67 -0.54 -18.55
C GLU A 107 -2.28 -1.78 -17.74
N TRP A 108 -1.31 -1.67 -16.84
CA TRP A 108 -0.94 -2.77 -15.94
C TRP A 108 -1.91 -2.93 -14.77
N GLY A 109 -2.82 -1.98 -14.53
CA GLY A 109 -3.79 -2.05 -13.44
C GLY A 109 -3.13 -1.96 -12.06
N GLY A 110 -3.51 -2.82 -11.13
CA GLY A 110 -2.86 -2.92 -9.82
C GLY A 110 -3.21 -1.77 -8.85
N GLY A 111 -4.28 -1.03 -9.08
CA GLY A 111 -4.77 0.03 -8.20
C GLY A 111 -5.35 -0.50 -6.89
N THR A 112 -6.09 0.34 -6.20
CA THR A 112 -6.85 -0.01 -4.99
C THR A 112 -8.30 0.41 -5.15
N ALA A 113 -9.22 -0.52 -4.92
CA ALA A 113 -10.66 -0.30 -4.92
C ALA A 113 -11.17 -0.22 -3.49
N LEU A 114 -12.09 0.72 -3.23
CA LEU A 114 -12.83 0.84 -1.97
C LEU A 114 -14.29 0.54 -2.22
N PHE A 115 -14.94 -0.10 -1.26
CA PHE A 115 -16.32 -0.56 -1.37
C PHE A 115 -17.14 -0.09 -0.16
N ASN A 116 -18.46 0.01 -0.34
CA ASN A 116 -19.40 0.14 0.76
C ASN A 116 -19.66 -1.23 1.42
N ASP A 117 -20.50 -1.28 2.45
CA ASP A 117 -20.82 -2.53 3.16
C ASP A 117 -21.64 -3.52 2.29
N ASP A 118 -22.28 -3.07 1.21
CA ASP A 118 -22.96 -3.90 0.21
C ASP A 118 -22.00 -4.43 -0.88
N VAL A 119 -20.70 -4.19 -0.72
CA VAL A 119 -19.63 -4.57 -1.65
C VAL A 119 -19.77 -3.88 -3.02
N GLU A 120 -20.41 -2.73 -3.07
CA GLU A 120 -20.44 -1.89 -4.26
C GLU A 120 -19.20 -0.98 -4.29
N LEU A 121 -18.60 -0.84 -5.48
CA LEU A 121 -17.45 0.02 -5.68
C LEU A 121 -17.81 1.49 -5.43
N THR A 122 -17.11 2.13 -4.50
CA THR A 122 -17.30 3.57 -4.21
C THR A 122 -16.16 4.44 -4.73
N HIS A 123 -14.91 3.95 -4.64
CA HIS A 123 -13.72 4.66 -5.10
C HIS A 123 -12.75 3.69 -5.75
N HIS A 124 -12.04 4.18 -6.75
CA HIS A 124 -10.94 3.48 -7.39
C HIS A 124 -9.74 4.41 -7.51
N PHE A 125 -8.62 4.00 -6.96
CA PHE A 125 -7.33 4.70 -7.09
C PHE A 125 -6.41 3.90 -8.00
N ALA A 126 -6.22 4.40 -9.22
CA ALA A 126 -5.24 3.82 -10.12
C ALA A 126 -3.84 3.87 -9.50
N TYR A 127 -3.05 2.83 -9.73
CA TYR A 127 -1.64 2.83 -9.36
C TYR A 127 -0.91 3.96 -10.11
N LYS A 128 -0.19 4.78 -9.38
CA LYS A 128 0.67 5.83 -9.91
C LYS A 128 1.86 6.02 -8.97
N GLY A 129 3.06 6.01 -9.51
CA GLY A 129 4.27 6.21 -8.71
C GLY A 129 4.23 7.51 -7.91
N ASN A 130 4.77 7.47 -6.71
CA ASN A 130 4.78 8.56 -5.75
C ASN A 130 3.37 9.09 -5.36
N ARG A 131 2.37 8.19 -5.39
CA ARG A 131 1.02 8.47 -4.91
C ARG A 131 0.81 7.86 -3.54
N LEU A 132 0.24 8.65 -2.62
CA LEU A 132 -0.29 8.17 -1.35
C LEU A 132 -1.82 8.22 -1.38
N ILE A 133 -2.47 7.15 -0.99
CA ILE A 133 -3.91 7.14 -0.69
C ILE A 133 -4.13 6.90 0.80
N MET A 134 -5.21 7.46 1.31
CA MET A 134 -5.59 7.40 2.71
C MET A 134 -7.08 7.14 2.83
N PHE A 135 -7.47 6.23 3.72
CA PHE A 135 -8.87 5.92 4.00
C PHE A 135 -9.06 5.32 5.40
N PRO A 136 -10.25 5.40 6.01
CA PRO A 136 -10.58 4.71 7.25
C PRO A 136 -10.34 3.20 7.14
N ALA A 137 -9.64 2.61 8.11
CA ALA A 137 -9.32 1.18 8.13
C ALA A 137 -10.57 0.28 8.08
N SER A 138 -11.71 0.80 8.56
CA SER A 138 -13.01 0.12 8.53
C SER A 138 -13.66 0.01 7.14
N ILE A 139 -13.13 0.69 6.12
CA ILE A 139 -13.66 0.60 4.75
C ILE A 139 -13.19 -0.71 4.11
N LEU A 140 -14.15 -1.43 3.51
CA LEU A 140 -13.86 -2.59 2.66
C LEU A 140 -13.00 -2.15 1.47
N HIS A 141 -11.87 -2.83 1.27
CA HIS A 141 -10.96 -2.49 0.19
C HIS A 141 -10.24 -3.71 -0.37
N GLN A 142 -9.68 -3.54 -1.55
CA GLN A 142 -8.98 -4.58 -2.28
C GLN A 142 -7.89 -3.97 -3.16
N ALA A 143 -6.68 -4.53 -3.13
CA ALA A 143 -5.72 -4.29 -4.20
C ALA A 143 -6.22 -4.99 -5.47
N GLN A 144 -6.23 -4.29 -6.59
CA GLN A 144 -6.66 -4.89 -7.86
C GLN A 144 -5.57 -5.74 -8.48
N SER A 145 -6.01 -6.76 -9.22
CA SER A 145 -5.12 -7.65 -9.96
C SER A 145 -4.27 -6.90 -10.97
N VAL A 146 -3.09 -7.42 -11.20
CA VAL A 146 -2.16 -6.91 -12.20
C VAL A 146 -2.48 -7.55 -13.56
N SER A 147 -2.42 -6.76 -14.61
CA SER A 147 -2.62 -7.23 -15.98
C SER A 147 -1.64 -8.36 -16.35
N ARG A 148 -2.11 -9.29 -17.21
CA ARG A 148 -1.27 -10.36 -17.78
C ARG A 148 -0.06 -9.82 -18.54
N GLU A 149 -0.13 -8.62 -19.08
CA GLU A 149 0.96 -7.97 -19.81
C GLU A 149 2.02 -7.35 -18.93
N CYS A 150 1.77 -7.29 -17.60
CA CYS A 150 2.72 -6.75 -16.64
C CYS A 150 3.68 -7.84 -16.17
N TYR A 151 4.96 -7.67 -16.46
CA TYR A 151 6.03 -8.56 -15.97
C TYR A 151 6.67 -8.08 -14.67
N GLU A 152 6.23 -6.91 -14.19
CA GLU A 152 6.80 -6.25 -13.04
C GLU A 152 6.09 -6.68 -11.75
N LEU A 153 6.80 -6.59 -10.65
CA LEU A 153 6.23 -6.78 -9.33
C LEU A 153 5.48 -5.50 -8.91
N ARG A 154 4.16 -5.61 -8.75
CA ARG A 154 3.37 -4.52 -8.15
C ARG A 154 3.67 -4.45 -6.67
N THR A 155 4.27 -3.37 -6.24
CA THR A 155 4.63 -3.15 -4.84
C THR A 155 3.83 -2.00 -4.23
N CYS A 156 3.57 -2.04 -2.94
CA CYS A 156 3.08 -0.90 -2.17
C CYS A 156 3.65 -0.91 -0.76
N VAL A 157 3.74 0.27 -0.16
CA VAL A 157 4.06 0.45 1.26
C VAL A 157 2.77 0.77 1.99
N VAL A 158 2.47 0.03 3.04
CA VAL A 158 1.26 0.22 3.85
C VAL A 158 1.66 0.70 5.24
N PHE A 159 0.95 1.71 5.73
CA PHE A 159 1.05 2.18 7.11
C PHE A 159 -0.32 2.07 7.76
N LYS A 160 -0.41 1.29 8.82
CA LYS A 160 -1.58 1.21 9.69
C LYS A 160 -1.39 2.09 10.90
N THR A 161 -2.38 2.87 11.21
CA THR A 161 -2.29 3.89 12.24
C THR A 161 -3.52 3.89 13.14
N ALA A 162 -3.32 4.35 14.38
CA ALA A 162 -4.39 4.65 15.30
C ALA A 162 -4.30 6.11 15.77
N ARG A 163 -5.40 6.66 16.24
CA ARG A 163 -5.43 7.97 16.88
C ARG A 163 -4.74 7.90 18.24
N ILE A 164 -4.06 9.00 18.58
CA ILE A 164 -3.43 9.20 19.90
C ILE A 164 -4.52 9.51 20.92
#